data_a9aab480c17f151fbf9db923bcab9f38
#
_entry.id   a9aab480c17f151fbf9db923bcab9f38
#
_cell.length_a   1.000
_cell.length_b   1.000
_cell.length_c   1.000
_cell.angle_alpha   90.00
_cell.angle_beta   90.00
_cell.angle_gamma   90.00
#
_symmetry.space_group_name_H-M   'P 1'
#
loop_
_entity.id
_entity.type
_entity.pdbx_description
1 polymer ?
#
loop_
_entity_poly.entity_id
_entity_poly.type
_entity_poly.pdbx_seq_one_letter_code
_entity_poly.pdbx_strand_id
1 'polypeptide(L)'
;KENWDKNLAFFNTASKLIDTSYIVIVTYASLPRPKFQSYFTQLPKDTILISDETHNLGSQGLLRLLPNIHLEKRIGLSATPHRKFDEVGNQAIQEFFNDEPPYIVSYSMEEALKIGWLCNYTYYPHIVKLTDQEMEKYKELSLQLLRMGLFDKETGNFRSTPD
;
A
#
# COMPACT_ATOMS: atom_id res chain seq x y z
N LYS A 1 -5.21 7.50 -26.08
CA LYS A 1 -4.55 7.72 -24.76
C LYS A 1 -5.15 8.98 -24.19
N GLU A 2 -5.93 8.88 -23.12
CA GLU A 2 -6.45 10.05 -22.42
C GLU A 2 -5.29 10.92 -21.89
N ASN A 3 -5.42 12.22 -22.10
CA ASN A 3 -4.48 13.23 -21.59
C ASN A 3 -4.78 13.50 -20.09
N TRP A 4 -4.61 12.49 -19.25
CA TRP A 4 -4.88 12.59 -17.81
C TRP A 4 -4.20 13.81 -17.15
N ASP A 5 -2.99 14.15 -17.60
CA ASP A 5 -2.22 15.28 -17.11
C ASP A 5 -2.87 16.64 -17.44
N LYS A 6 -3.40 16.80 -18.63
CA LYS A 6 -4.14 18.02 -19.01
C LYS A 6 -5.44 18.15 -18.22
N ASN A 7 -6.16 17.03 -18.05
CA ASN A 7 -7.39 17.00 -17.26
C ASN A 7 -7.10 17.37 -15.80
N LEU A 8 -6.05 16.79 -15.20
CA LEU A 8 -5.67 17.08 -13.82
C LEU A 8 -5.22 18.54 -13.64
N ALA A 9 -4.43 19.07 -14.58
CA ALA A 9 -4.05 20.48 -14.59
C ALA A 9 -5.27 21.41 -14.70
N PHE A 10 -6.23 21.07 -15.55
CA PHE A 10 -7.46 21.82 -15.69
C PHE A 10 -8.27 21.82 -14.39
N PHE A 11 -8.52 20.66 -13.78
CA PHE A 11 -9.28 20.55 -12.55
C PHE A 11 -8.59 21.21 -11.35
N ASN A 12 -7.27 21.12 -11.25
CA ASN A 12 -6.50 21.85 -10.22
C ASN A 12 -6.66 23.38 -10.34
N THR A 13 -6.83 23.88 -11.55
CA THR A 13 -7.06 25.31 -11.79
C THR A 13 -8.54 25.67 -11.57
N ALA A 14 -9.44 24.87 -12.13
CA ALA A 14 -10.88 25.10 -12.06
C ALA A 14 -11.39 25.10 -10.62
N SER A 15 -10.93 24.18 -9.77
CA SER A 15 -11.32 24.10 -8.35
C SER A 15 -10.93 25.33 -7.50
N LYS A 16 -10.01 26.16 -7.99
CA LYS A 16 -9.65 27.43 -7.35
C LYS A 16 -10.54 28.61 -7.76
N LEU A 17 -11.27 28.45 -8.85
CA LEU A 17 -12.03 29.53 -9.46
C LEU A 17 -13.55 29.33 -9.36
N ILE A 18 -13.98 28.09 -9.34
CA ILE A 18 -15.40 27.70 -9.28
C ILE A 18 -15.58 26.57 -8.26
N ASP A 19 -16.78 26.52 -7.69
CA ASP A 19 -17.18 25.42 -6.80
C ASP A 19 -17.41 24.15 -7.63
N THR A 20 -16.37 23.34 -7.74
CA THR A 20 -16.40 22.07 -8.46
C THR A 20 -15.65 21.00 -7.70
N SER A 21 -16.16 19.79 -7.72
CA SER A 21 -15.54 18.61 -7.13
C SER A 21 -15.07 17.64 -8.19
N TYR A 22 -13.95 17.00 -7.98
CA TYR A 22 -13.40 15.96 -8.85
C TYR A 22 -12.71 14.86 -8.05
N ILE A 23 -12.58 13.70 -8.67
CA ILE A 23 -11.91 12.52 -8.07
C ILE A 23 -10.72 12.17 -8.94
N VAL A 24 -9.57 11.95 -8.31
CA VAL A 24 -8.36 11.45 -8.96
C VAL A 24 -8.09 10.04 -8.47
N ILE A 25 -8.06 9.08 -9.39
CA ILE A 25 -7.69 7.68 -9.08
C ILE A 25 -6.29 7.43 -9.59
N VAL A 26 -5.41 6.95 -8.72
CA VAL A 26 -4.01 6.68 -9.02
C VAL A 26 -3.56 5.36 -8.40
N THR A 27 -2.70 4.62 -9.11
CA THR A 27 -2.08 3.41 -8.55
C THR A 27 -0.84 3.75 -7.74
N TYR A 28 -0.48 2.92 -6.78
CA TYR A 28 0.77 3.05 -6.02
C TYR A 28 2.02 3.10 -6.91
N ALA A 29 2.03 2.37 -8.01
CA ALA A 29 3.12 2.41 -8.99
C ALA A 29 3.23 3.75 -9.75
N SER A 30 2.14 4.50 -9.83
CA SER A 30 2.12 5.81 -10.50
C SER A 30 2.35 6.97 -9.55
N LEU A 31 2.04 6.78 -8.25
CA LEU A 31 2.17 7.81 -7.23
C LEU A 31 3.59 8.43 -7.17
N PRO A 32 4.71 7.68 -7.19
CA PRO A 32 6.04 8.25 -7.09
C PRO A 32 6.55 8.89 -8.40
N ARG A 33 5.81 8.79 -9.50
CA ARG A 33 6.28 9.31 -10.79
C ARG A 33 6.39 10.85 -10.76
N PRO A 34 7.53 11.44 -11.19
CA PRO A 34 7.74 12.88 -11.10
C PRO A 34 6.63 13.71 -11.77
N LYS A 35 6.16 13.25 -12.92
CA LYS A 35 5.07 13.93 -13.64
C LYS A 35 3.77 13.94 -12.83
N PHE A 36 3.43 12.86 -12.11
CA PHE A 36 2.26 12.84 -11.24
C PHE A 36 2.48 13.72 -10.01
N GLN A 37 3.64 13.63 -9.39
CA GLN A 37 4.00 14.43 -8.22
C GLN A 37 3.91 15.93 -8.48
N SER A 38 4.27 16.41 -9.67
CA SER A 38 4.16 17.83 -10.01
C SER A 38 2.71 18.36 -10.00
N TYR A 39 1.71 17.51 -10.21
CA TYR A 39 0.30 17.87 -10.07
C TYR A 39 -0.23 17.58 -8.68
N PHE A 40 0.22 16.50 -8.07
CA PHE A 40 -0.20 16.06 -6.75
C PHE A 40 0.08 17.12 -5.68
N THR A 41 1.26 17.74 -5.74
CA THR A 41 1.65 18.83 -4.83
C THR A 41 0.83 20.12 -4.99
N GLN A 42 0.09 20.24 -6.08
CA GLN A 42 -0.78 21.39 -6.36
C GLN A 42 -2.25 21.15 -5.96
N LEU A 43 -2.60 19.96 -5.49
CA LEU A 43 -3.95 19.67 -5.02
C LEU A 43 -4.33 20.61 -3.87
N PRO A 44 -5.60 21.05 -3.79
CA PRO A 44 -6.09 21.85 -2.67
C PRO A 44 -5.84 21.14 -1.33
N LYS A 45 -5.51 21.90 -0.29
CA LYS A 45 -5.21 21.34 1.05
C LYS A 45 -6.40 20.58 1.68
N ASP A 46 -7.61 20.94 1.30
CA ASP A 46 -8.85 20.32 1.76
C ASP A 46 -9.19 19.01 1.01
N THR A 47 -8.36 18.62 0.03
CA THR A 47 -8.49 17.33 -0.66
C THR A 47 -8.38 16.18 0.33
N ILE A 48 -9.30 15.20 0.22
CA ILE A 48 -9.26 13.97 1.01
C ILE A 48 -8.43 12.95 0.27
N LEU A 49 -7.40 12.42 0.93
CA LEU A 49 -6.61 11.29 0.46
C LEU A 49 -7.24 9.99 0.99
N ILE A 50 -7.71 9.14 0.09
CA ILE A 50 -8.18 7.80 0.43
C ILE A 50 -7.17 6.79 -0.12
N SER A 51 -6.61 5.98 0.75
CA SER A 51 -5.61 4.96 0.43
C SER A 51 -6.22 3.58 0.66
N ASP A 52 -6.52 2.86 -0.42
CA ASP A 52 -6.94 1.47 -0.36
C ASP A 52 -5.70 0.57 -0.28
N GLU A 53 -5.81 -0.56 0.43
CA GLU A 53 -4.66 -1.42 0.74
C GLU A 53 -3.47 -0.63 1.32
N THR A 54 -3.78 0.19 2.30
CA THR A 54 -2.88 1.18 2.93
C THR A 54 -1.52 0.61 3.33
N HIS A 55 -1.44 -0.69 3.66
CA HIS A 55 -0.17 -1.36 3.97
C HIS A 55 0.88 -1.23 2.85
N ASN A 56 0.47 -0.98 1.60
CA ASN A 56 1.41 -0.76 0.49
C ASN A 56 2.21 0.54 0.63
N LEU A 57 1.67 1.57 1.32
CA LEU A 57 2.39 2.83 1.56
C LEU A 57 3.65 2.64 2.41
N GLY A 58 3.70 1.60 3.24
CA GLY A 58 4.89 1.23 4.02
C GLY A 58 6.01 0.61 3.20
N SER A 59 5.84 0.39 1.90
CA SER A 59 6.92 -0.14 1.07
C SER A 59 8.06 0.85 0.92
N GLN A 60 9.29 0.35 0.84
CA GLN A 60 10.52 1.16 0.79
C GLN A 60 10.49 2.26 -0.29
N GLY A 61 9.88 1.97 -1.46
CA GLY A 61 9.74 2.93 -2.55
C GLY A 61 8.79 4.09 -2.26
N LEU A 62 7.80 3.88 -1.38
CA LEU A 62 6.75 4.86 -1.06
C LEU A 62 6.98 5.58 0.26
N LEU A 63 7.69 4.97 1.21
CA LEU A 63 7.99 5.58 2.52
C LEU A 63 8.55 7.00 2.41
N ARG A 64 9.46 7.21 1.46
CA ARG A 64 10.09 8.52 1.23
C ARG A 64 9.13 9.62 0.76
N LEU A 65 7.94 9.25 0.29
CA LEU A 65 6.93 10.21 -0.16
C LEU A 65 6.06 10.72 0.99
N LEU A 66 5.82 9.88 2.02
CA LEU A 66 4.87 10.17 3.09
C LEU A 66 5.12 11.52 3.77
N PRO A 67 6.37 11.91 4.13
CA PRO A 67 6.64 13.19 4.75
C PRO A 67 6.32 14.40 3.86
N ASN A 68 6.28 14.20 2.54
CA ASN A 68 6.05 15.27 1.56
C ASN A 68 4.58 15.39 1.13
N ILE A 69 3.70 14.52 1.64
CA ILE A 69 2.27 14.58 1.35
C ILE A 69 1.63 15.65 2.23
N HIS A 70 1.27 16.77 1.63
CA HIS A 70 0.72 17.95 2.30
C HIS A 70 -0.79 17.83 2.63
N LEU A 71 -1.47 16.77 2.17
CA LEU A 71 -2.88 16.56 2.43
C LEU A 71 -3.09 16.08 3.87
N GLU A 72 -3.92 16.79 4.62
CA GLU A 72 -4.14 16.53 6.05
C GLU A 72 -5.31 15.59 6.32
N LYS A 73 -6.32 15.60 5.43
CA LYS A 73 -7.49 14.72 5.52
C LYS A 73 -7.15 13.36 4.88
N ARG A 74 -6.96 12.34 5.70
CA ARG A 74 -6.46 11.03 5.25
C ARG A 74 -7.33 9.90 5.76
N ILE A 75 -7.65 8.94 4.89
CA ILE A 75 -8.36 7.72 5.21
C ILE A 75 -7.54 6.55 4.67
N GLY A 76 -7.14 5.65 5.54
CA GLY A 76 -6.48 4.39 5.19
C GLY A 76 -7.45 3.23 5.31
N LEU A 77 -7.54 2.40 4.27
CA LEU A 77 -8.34 1.19 4.24
C LEU A 77 -7.44 -0.01 4.04
N SER A 78 -7.58 -1.05 4.85
CA SER A 78 -6.86 -2.31 4.67
C SER A 78 -7.53 -3.43 5.47
N ALA A 79 -7.61 -4.62 4.89
CA ALA A 79 -7.98 -5.84 5.62
C ALA A 79 -6.80 -6.35 6.47
N THR A 80 -5.56 -6.00 6.10
CA THR A 80 -4.31 -6.42 6.75
C THR A 80 -3.40 -5.22 6.94
N PRO A 81 -3.73 -4.28 7.82
CA PRO A 81 -2.99 -3.03 7.96
C PRO A 81 -1.54 -3.24 8.42
N HIS A 82 -1.28 -4.31 9.16
CA HIS A 82 0.04 -4.64 9.67
C HIS A 82 0.86 -5.43 8.63
N ARG A 83 2.04 -4.93 8.30
CA ARG A 83 3.03 -5.56 7.42
C ARG A 83 3.87 -6.53 8.25
N LYS A 84 3.95 -7.80 7.82
CA LYS A 84 4.80 -8.79 8.51
C LYS A 84 6.27 -8.44 8.32
N PHE A 85 7.04 -8.50 9.41
CA PHE A 85 8.50 -8.28 9.42
C PHE A 85 8.95 -6.89 8.90
N ASP A 86 8.11 -5.87 9.01
CA ASP A 86 8.40 -4.51 8.53
C ASP A 86 7.94 -3.45 9.54
N GLU A 87 8.65 -3.38 10.65
CA GLU A 87 8.33 -2.42 11.74
C GLU A 87 8.45 -0.97 11.27
N VAL A 88 9.46 -0.67 10.44
CA VAL A 88 9.65 0.69 9.91
C VAL A 88 8.47 1.11 9.04
N GLY A 89 8.02 0.21 8.17
CA GLY A 89 6.83 0.46 7.34
C GLY A 89 5.56 0.61 8.15
N ASN A 90 5.39 -0.20 9.20
CA ASN A 90 4.24 -0.13 10.12
C ASN A 90 4.21 1.20 10.86
N GLN A 91 5.31 1.58 11.48
CA GLN A 91 5.41 2.84 12.21
C GLN A 91 5.13 4.04 11.29
N ALA A 92 5.71 4.07 10.10
CA ALA A 92 5.50 5.15 9.15
C ALA A 92 4.04 5.30 8.71
N ILE A 93 3.32 4.18 8.54
CA ILE A 93 1.88 4.20 8.22
C ILE A 93 1.07 4.75 9.40
N GLN A 94 1.35 4.27 10.62
CA GLN A 94 0.66 4.73 11.83
C GLN A 94 0.85 6.24 12.05
N GLU A 95 2.08 6.73 11.93
CA GLU A 95 2.39 8.15 12.02
C GLU A 95 1.70 8.96 10.90
N PHE A 96 1.69 8.43 9.67
CA PHE A 96 1.09 9.11 8.52
C PHE A 96 -0.42 9.29 8.65
N PHE A 97 -1.13 8.29 9.18
CA PHE A 97 -2.58 8.36 9.42
C PHE A 97 -2.93 8.86 10.82
N ASN A 98 -1.95 8.98 11.72
CA ASN A 98 -2.12 9.26 13.14
C ASN A 98 -3.12 8.30 13.79
N ASP A 99 -2.98 7.03 13.47
CA ASP A 99 -3.87 5.94 13.92
C ASP A 99 -3.07 4.64 14.14
N GLU A 100 -3.30 3.99 15.26
CA GLU A 100 -2.64 2.76 15.66
C GLU A 100 -3.64 1.76 16.27
N PRO A 101 -3.30 0.48 16.41
CA PRO A 101 -4.19 -0.47 17.04
C PRO A 101 -4.55 -0.10 18.50
N PRO A 102 -5.81 -0.20 18.93
CA PRO A 102 -6.99 -0.52 18.10
C PRO A 102 -7.39 0.66 17.22
N TYR A 103 -7.52 0.38 15.91
CA TYR A 103 -7.83 1.44 14.93
C TYR A 103 -9.19 2.10 15.19
N ILE A 104 -9.35 3.35 14.73
CA ILE A 104 -10.58 4.15 14.91
C ILE A 104 -11.82 3.41 14.40
N VAL A 105 -11.70 2.70 13.27
CA VAL A 105 -12.75 1.84 12.73
C VAL A 105 -12.17 0.48 12.41
N SER A 106 -12.80 -0.54 12.98
CA SER A 106 -12.51 -1.95 12.66
C SER A 106 -13.83 -2.66 12.36
N TYR A 107 -13.85 -3.42 11.28
CA TYR A 107 -15.00 -4.18 10.85
C TYR A 107 -14.59 -5.62 10.56
N SER A 108 -15.01 -6.54 11.38
CA SER A 108 -14.57 -7.92 11.29
C SER A 108 -15.30 -8.70 10.18
N MET A 109 -14.63 -9.74 9.67
CA MET A 109 -15.25 -10.67 8.72
C MET A 109 -16.48 -11.35 9.34
N GLU A 110 -16.43 -11.64 10.65
CA GLU A 110 -17.54 -12.26 11.38
C GLU A 110 -18.78 -11.35 11.40
N GLU A 111 -18.60 -10.06 11.63
CA GLU A 111 -19.67 -9.08 11.57
C GLU A 111 -20.25 -8.98 10.16
N ALA A 112 -19.40 -8.94 9.13
CA ALA A 112 -19.81 -8.88 7.73
C ALA A 112 -20.63 -10.12 7.31
N LEU A 113 -20.27 -11.31 7.80
CA LEU A 113 -21.02 -12.54 7.59
C LEU A 113 -22.38 -12.51 8.29
N LYS A 114 -22.44 -12.06 9.55
CA LYS A 114 -23.68 -11.98 10.35
C LYS A 114 -24.73 -11.08 9.71
N ILE A 115 -24.32 -9.95 9.13
CA ILE A 115 -25.26 -9.00 8.50
C ILE A 115 -25.51 -9.28 7.02
N GLY A 116 -24.87 -10.33 6.45
CA GLY A 116 -25.11 -10.77 5.07
C GLY A 116 -24.38 -9.94 4.00
N TRP A 117 -23.39 -9.14 4.36
CA TRP A 117 -22.53 -8.43 3.39
C TRP A 117 -21.52 -9.35 2.75
N LEU A 118 -21.13 -10.41 3.44
CA LEU A 118 -20.33 -11.49 2.89
C LEU A 118 -21.17 -12.78 2.83
N CYS A 119 -20.97 -13.56 1.77
CA CYS A 119 -21.55 -14.89 1.67
C CYS A 119 -20.82 -15.87 2.59
N ASN A 120 -21.56 -16.86 3.11
CA ASN A 120 -20.95 -17.97 3.82
C ASN A 120 -20.04 -18.75 2.88
N TYR A 121 -18.90 -19.19 3.38
CA TYR A 121 -17.96 -20.03 2.65
C TYR A 121 -17.45 -21.16 3.54
N THR A 122 -17.06 -22.24 2.91
CA THR A 122 -16.37 -23.35 3.58
C THR A 122 -14.96 -23.44 3.05
N TYR A 123 -13.99 -23.39 3.94
CA TYR A 123 -12.58 -23.47 3.59
C TYR A 123 -12.07 -24.91 3.74
N TYR A 124 -11.58 -25.48 2.65
CA TYR A 124 -10.95 -26.81 2.63
C TYR A 124 -9.46 -26.66 2.29
N PRO A 125 -8.56 -26.61 3.28
CA PRO A 125 -7.14 -26.52 3.00
C PRO A 125 -6.61 -27.85 2.45
N HIS A 126 -6.02 -27.82 1.27
CA HIS A 126 -5.26 -28.93 0.72
C HIS A 126 -3.77 -28.71 1.00
N ILE A 127 -3.24 -29.53 1.91
CA ILE A 127 -1.80 -29.49 2.22
C ILE A 127 -1.07 -30.38 1.21
N VAL A 128 -0.26 -29.76 0.36
CA VAL A 128 0.61 -30.47 -0.57
C VAL A 128 2.05 -30.38 -0.05
N LYS A 129 2.70 -31.55 0.04
CA LYS A 129 4.12 -31.61 0.40
C LYS A 129 4.95 -31.48 -0.89
N LEU A 130 6.06 -30.76 -0.80
CA LEU A 130 7.04 -30.77 -1.86
C LEU A 130 7.61 -32.19 -2.02
N THR A 131 7.82 -32.61 -3.25
CA THR A 131 8.59 -33.80 -3.54
C THR A 131 10.06 -33.62 -3.13
N ASP A 132 10.80 -34.69 -2.98
CA ASP A 132 12.22 -34.60 -2.61
C ASP A 132 13.02 -33.75 -3.61
N GLN A 133 12.73 -33.87 -4.92
CA GLN A 133 13.36 -33.07 -5.96
C GLN A 133 13.00 -31.56 -5.85
N GLU A 134 11.75 -31.23 -5.58
CA GLU A 134 11.32 -29.85 -5.35
C GLU A 134 11.95 -29.28 -4.08
N MET A 135 12.07 -30.07 -3.02
CA MET A 135 12.71 -29.67 -1.77
C MET A 135 14.22 -29.41 -1.97
N GLU A 136 14.90 -30.24 -2.73
CA GLU A 136 16.30 -30.01 -3.08
C GLU A 136 16.48 -28.73 -3.89
N LYS A 137 15.61 -28.51 -4.87
CA LYS A 137 15.63 -27.28 -5.69
C LYS A 137 15.33 -26.04 -4.86
N TYR A 138 14.36 -26.12 -3.95
CA TYR A 138 14.05 -25.03 -3.01
C TYR A 138 15.26 -24.68 -2.14
N LYS A 139 15.94 -25.70 -1.58
CA LYS A 139 17.16 -25.50 -0.77
C LYS A 139 18.29 -24.88 -1.59
N GLU A 140 18.51 -25.35 -2.82
CA GLU A 140 19.52 -24.81 -3.73
C GLU A 140 19.27 -23.33 -4.00
N LEU A 141 18.05 -22.96 -4.40
CA LEU A 141 17.68 -21.58 -4.68
C LEU A 141 17.77 -20.68 -3.44
N SER A 142 17.36 -21.19 -2.28
CA SER A 142 17.48 -20.46 -1.01
C SER A 142 18.95 -20.17 -0.66
N LEU A 143 19.84 -21.15 -0.89
CA LEU A 143 21.29 -20.97 -0.68
C LEU A 143 21.90 -19.97 -1.67
N GLN A 144 21.43 -19.97 -2.93
CA GLN A 144 21.86 -18.99 -3.91
C GLN A 144 21.47 -17.56 -3.49
N LEU A 145 20.24 -17.35 -3.04
CA LEU A 145 19.76 -16.06 -2.54
C LEU A 145 20.57 -15.58 -1.32
N LEU A 146 20.90 -16.52 -0.40
CA LEU A 146 21.77 -16.20 0.73
C LEU A 146 23.17 -15.77 0.30
N ARG A 147 23.77 -16.46 -0.69
CA ARG A 147 25.12 -16.14 -1.22
C ARG A 147 25.13 -14.79 -1.95
N MET A 148 24.04 -14.44 -2.60
CA MET A 148 23.87 -13.13 -3.25
C MET A 148 23.66 -11.98 -2.25
N GLY A 149 23.57 -12.24 -0.95
CA GLY A 149 23.33 -11.24 0.07
C GLY A 149 21.91 -10.65 0.06
N LEU A 150 21.02 -11.27 -0.70
CA LEU A 150 19.62 -10.84 -0.84
C LEU A 150 18.75 -11.27 0.35
N PHE A 151 19.31 -12.03 1.28
CA PHE A 151 18.62 -12.48 2.49
C PHE A 151 19.37 -11.99 3.73
N ASP A 152 18.68 -11.28 4.58
CA ASP A 152 19.20 -10.85 5.87
C ASP A 152 18.91 -11.91 6.92
N LYS A 153 19.98 -12.49 7.47
CA LYS A 153 19.88 -13.56 8.47
C LYS A 153 19.34 -13.08 9.84
N GLU A 154 19.54 -11.80 10.16
CA GLU A 154 19.12 -11.23 11.44
C GLU A 154 17.64 -10.86 11.42
N THR A 155 17.18 -10.31 10.31
CA THR A 155 15.77 -9.91 10.15
C THR A 155 14.90 -10.97 9.51
N GLY A 156 15.48 -12.02 8.89
CA GLY A 156 14.75 -13.05 8.15
C GLY A 156 14.10 -12.56 6.85
N ASN A 157 14.45 -11.38 6.39
CA ASN A 157 13.83 -10.73 5.23
C ASN A 157 14.72 -10.75 3.99
N PHE A 158 14.07 -10.71 2.81
CA PHE A 158 14.79 -10.46 1.56
C PHE A 158 15.11 -8.96 1.45
N ARG A 159 16.37 -8.67 1.13
CA ARG A 159 16.78 -7.32 0.73
C ARG A 159 16.31 -7.10 -0.71
N SER A 160 15.69 -5.97 -0.97
CA SER A 160 15.49 -5.52 -2.35
C SER A 160 16.86 -5.31 -2.99
N THR A 161 17.06 -5.78 -4.24
CA THR A 161 18.27 -5.47 -4.99
C THR A 161 18.48 -3.96 -4.99
N PRO A 162 19.70 -3.46 -4.72
CA PRO A 162 20.00 -2.07 -5.01
C PRO A 162 19.83 -1.85 -6.51
N ASP A 163 19.14 -0.76 -6.88
CA ASP A 163 19.04 -0.26 -8.25
C ASP A 163 20.42 0.03 -8.85
#